data_c8fc96e5ecf078e48a75c83e702407f2
#
_entry.id   c8fc96e5ecf078e48a75c83e702407f2
#
_cell.length_a   1.000
_cell.length_b   1.000
_cell.length_c   1.000
_cell.angle_alpha   90.00
_cell.angle_beta   90.00
_cell.angle_gamma   90.00
#
_symmetry.space_group_name_H-M   'P 1'
#
loop_
_entity.id
_entity.type
_entity.pdbx_description
1 polymer ?
#
loop_
_entity_poly.entity_id
_entity_poly.type
_entity_poly.pdbx_seq_one_letter_code
_entity_poly.pdbx_strand_id
1 'polypeptide(L)'
;MKSLPLLLLIVSSVAATGVMIAGMHGYGPLGYISYNVIQTNNNSTEIIPAYINLGNITAGETGTVSANATLVISSNGTYEIKLLHTEKLSKVFSSFNVTISIGKTTLTLTLDHDEQELNLTTGKYNVVITIHYKVSDNPHGDLSVNNEPLLIIHPYGDHENSEDNS
;
A
#
# COMPACT_ATOMS: atom_id res chain seq x y z
N MET A 1 -27.89 -9.73 14.47
CA MET A 1 -27.18 -9.50 15.72
C MET A 1 -25.85 -10.26 15.87
N LYS A 2 -25.68 -11.35 15.18
CA LYS A 2 -24.43 -12.14 15.23
C LYS A 2 -23.28 -11.55 14.39
N SER A 3 -23.54 -10.52 13.56
CA SER A 3 -22.53 -9.88 12.74
C SER A 3 -21.80 -8.73 13.44
N LEU A 4 -22.36 -8.15 14.49
CA LEU A 4 -21.76 -7.02 15.21
C LEU A 4 -20.44 -7.35 15.92
N PRO A 5 -20.29 -8.50 16.61
CA PRO A 5 -19.00 -8.81 17.25
C PRO A 5 -17.89 -9.09 16.24
N LEU A 6 -18.24 -9.60 15.06
CA LEU A 6 -17.27 -9.86 14.01
C LEU A 6 -16.77 -8.55 13.39
N LEU A 7 -17.66 -7.58 13.22
CA LEU A 7 -17.32 -6.25 12.71
C LEU A 7 -16.41 -5.51 13.69
N LEU A 8 -16.70 -5.62 14.98
CA LEU A 8 -15.85 -5.05 16.03
C LEU A 8 -14.46 -5.66 16.07
N LEU A 9 -14.35 -6.95 15.81
CA LEU A 9 -13.06 -7.65 15.75
C LEU A 9 -12.21 -7.20 14.56
N ILE A 10 -12.83 -6.93 13.41
CA ILE A 10 -12.12 -6.41 12.23
C ILE A 10 -11.63 -5.00 12.46
N VAL A 11 -12.46 -4.16 13.09
CA VAL A 11 -12.08 -2.79 13.42
C VAL A 11 -10.98 -2.75 14.49
N SER A 12 -11.03 -3.64 15.47
CA SER A 12 -9.99 -3.69 16.49
C SER A 12 -8.67 -4.25 15.97
N SER A 13 -8.69 -5.14 14.98
CA SER A 13 -7.45 -5.64 14.38
C SER A 13 -6.75 -4.57 13.53
N VAL A 14 -7.52 -3.68 12.90
CA VAL A 14 -6.96 -2.54 12.17
C VAL A 14 -6.39 -1.48 13.12
N ALA A 15 -7.01 -1.29 14.28
CA ALA A 15 -6.54 -0.33 15.27
C ALA A 15 -5.27 -0.81 16.02
N ALA A 16 -5.00 -2.12 16.04
CA ALA A 16 -3.84 -2.69 16.70
C ALA A 16 -2.57 -2.66 15.85
N THR A 17 -2.67 -2.18 14.60
CA THR A 17 -1.51 -2.10 13.72
C THR A 17 -0.69 -0.87 14.05
N GLY A 18 0.51 -1.10 14.54
CA GLY A 18 1.39 -0.03 14.98
C GLY A 18 1.77 0.96 13.88
N VAL A 19 2.11 2.15 14.30
CA VAL A 19 2.68 3.17 13.42
C VAL A 19 4.05 2.71 12.97
N MET A 20 4.26 2.61 11.67
CA MET A 20 5.57 2.37 11.12
C MET A 20 6.23 3.68 10.75
N ILE A 21 7.40 3.89 11.31
CA ILE A 21 8.22 5.01 10.92
C ILE A 21 9.03 4.60 9.71
N ALA A 22 8.69 5.18 8.59
CA ALA A 22 9.46 5.03 7.38
C ALA A 22 10.76 5.81 7.50
N GLY A 23 11.86 5.20 7.13
CA GLY A 23 13.22 5.67 7.27
C GLY A 23 13.47 7.16 7.09
N MET A 24 14.67 7.62 7.28
CA MET A 24 15.05 9.01 7.53
C MET A 24 14.71 10.03 6.42
N HIS A 25 14.12 9.65 5.31
CA HIS A 25 13.88 10.54 4.16
C HIS A 25 12.45 10.47 3.59
N GLY A 26 11.48 10.12 4.41
CA GLY A 26 10.11 10.04 3.93
C GLY A 26 9.82 8.83 3.04
N TYR A 27 10.61 7.78 3.20
CA TYR A 27 10.49 6.53 2.47
C TYR A 27 9.82 5.48 3.35
N GLY A 28 8.87 4.75 2.82
CA GLY A 28 8.29 3.63 3.52
C GLY A 28 7.07 3.01 2.88
N PRO A 29 6.63 1.86 3.37
CA PRO A 29 5.47 1.16 2.86
C PRO A 29 4.17 1.82 3.27
N LEU A 30 3.23 1.89 2.34
CA LEU A 30 1.86 2.35 2.58
C LEU A 30 0.89 1.22 2.90
N GLY A 31 1.23 0.01 2.54
CA GLY A 31 0.34 -1.12 2.75
C GLY A 31 1.11 -2.41 2.80
N TYR A 32 1.39 -2.89 3.99
CA TYR A 32 1.84 -4.24 4.24
C TYR A 32 1.78 -4.52 5.74
N ILE A 33 2.01 -5.75 6.14
CA ILE A 33 2.18 -6.06 7.51
C ILE A 33 3.56 -6.21 7.88
N SER A 34 3.91 -5.44 8.86
CA SER A 34 5.05 -5.80 9.66
C SER A 34 4.78 -5.35 11.05
N TYR A 35 5.15 -6.10 11.98
CA TYR A 35 5.23 -5.59 13.30
C TYR A 35 6.43 -4.69 13.40
N ASN A 36 6.48 -3.82 14.35
CA ASN A 36 7.11 -2.77 14.49
C ASN A 36 8.06 -2.57 15.53
N VAL A 37 9.02 -1.79 15.26
CA VAL A 37 9.77 -1.08 16.28
C VAL A 37 9.37 0.38 16.21
N ILE A 38 8.75 0.86 17.26
CA ILE A 38 8.42 2.26 17.35
C ILE A 38 9.69 3.01 17.69
N GLN A 39 10.22 3.73 16.73
CA GLN A 39 11.24 4.72 16.97
C GLN A 39 10.64 6.09 16.72
N THR A 40 10.50 6.87 17.77
CA THR A 40 10.10 8.25 17.65
C THR A 40 11.27 9.07 17.15
N ASN A 41 11.29 9.30 15.86
CA ASN A 41 12.18 10.27 15.26
C ASN A 41 11.34 11.49 14.83
N ASN A 42 11.64 12.64 15.39
CA ASN A 42 10.85 13.85 15.22
C ASN A 42 10.82 14.41 13.78
N ASN A 43 11.56 13.82 12.85
CA ASN A 43 11.68 14.26 11.46
C ASN A 43 11.32 13.19 10.44
N SER A 44 10.64 12.13 10.86
CA SER A 44 10.31 11.04 9.96
C SER A 44 8.87 11.16 9.45
N THR A 45 8.67 10.68 8.24
CA THR A 45 7.33 10.42 7.72
C THR A 45 6.74 9.25 8.49
N GLU A 46 5.60 9.46 9.09
CA GLU A 46 4.89 8.40 9.77
C GLU A 46 3.87 7.78 8.82
N ILE A 47 3.82 6.47 8.80
CA ILE A 47 2.86 5.73 8.00
C ILE A 47 2.14 4.74 8.90
N ILE A 48 0.81 4.82 8.89
CA ILE A 48 -0.04 3.74 9.37
C ILE A 48 -0.51 3.00 8.13
N PRO A 49 0.03 1.80 7.86
CA PRO A 49 -0.25 1.13 6.61
C PRO A 49 -1.68 0.58 6.55
N ALA A 50 -2.21 0.49 5.34
CA ALA A 50 -3.44 -0.21 5.07
C ALA A 50 -3.20 -1.72 4.99
N TYR A 51 -4.17 -2.48 5.46
CA TYR A 51 -4.17 -3.93 5.33
C TYR A 51 -5.25 -4.36 4.36
N ILE A 52 -4.83 -4.97 3.29
CA ILE A 52 -5.71 -5.38 2.22
C ILE A 52 -5.77 -6.89 2.21
N ASN A 53 -6.97 -7.43 2.38
CA ASN A 53 -7.19 -8.86 2.35
C ASN A 53 -8.31 -9.17 1.35
N LEU A 54 -7.95 -9.84 0.27
CA LEU A 54 -8.91 -10.28 -0.74
C LEU A 54 -9.66 -11.55 -0.34
N GLY A 55 -9.21 -12.21 0.72
CA GLY A 55 -9.76 -13.49 1.15
C GLY A 55 -9.47 -14.62 0.16
N ASN A 56 -10.36 -15.59 0.09
CA ASN A 56 -10.29 -16.66 -0.87
C ASN A 56 -10.94 -16.22 -2.17
N ILE A 57 -10.17 -16.19 -3.24
CA ILE A 57 -10.62 -15.77 -4.56
C ILE A 57 -10.48 -16.92 -5.55
N THR A 58 -11.35 -16.94 -6.55
CA THR A 58 -11.41 -18.01 -7.56
C THR A 58 -11.13 -17.48 -8.95
N ALA A 59 -10.74 -18.36 -9.87
CA ALA A 59 -10.45 -18.00 -11.25
C ALA A 59 -11.65 -17.28 -11.90
N GLY A 60 -11.37 -16.17 -12.61
CA GLY A 60 -12.38 -15.35 -13.26
C GLY A 60 -13.17 -14.42 -12.35
N GLU A 61 -12.97 -14.48 -11.03
CA GLU A 61 -13.68 -13.64 -10.08
C GLU A 61 -13.27 -12.19 -10.21
N THR A 62 -14.25 -11.29 -10.11
CA THR A 62 -14.01 -9.85 -10.01
C THR A 62 -14.37 -9.36 -8.62
N GLY A 63 -13.63 -8.38 -8.14
CA GLY A 63 -13.90 -7.80 -6.83
C GLY A 63 -13.37 -6.40 -6.68
N THR A 64 -13.82 -5.76 -5.62
CA THR A 64 -13.37 -4.44 -5.19
C THR A 64 -13.19 -4.46 -3.69
N VAL A 65 -12.04 -4.00 -3.23
CA VAL A 65 -11.75 -3.83 -1.81
C VAL A 65 -11.17 -2.45 -1.55
N SER A 66 -11.46 -1.89 -0.40
CA SER A 66 -10.90 -0.62 0.03
C SER A 66 -10.31 -0.74 1.41
N ALA A 67 -9.23 -0.02 1.63
CA ALA A 67 -8.58 0.08 2.93
C ALA A 67 -8.04 1.50 3.12
N ASN A 68 -7.85 1.88 4.38
CA ASN A 68 -7.35 3.19 4.73
C ASN A 68 -5.95 3.10 5.31
N ALA A 69 -5.12 4.05 4.92
CA ALA A 69 -3.82 4.29 5.52
C ALA A 69 -3.74 5.73 6.03
N THR A 70 -2.80 6.01 6.89
CA THR A 70 -2.45 7.36 7.32
C THR A 70 -1.02 7.66 6.95
N LEU A 71 -0.81 8.84 6.38
CA LEU A 71 0.50 9.30 5.94
C LEU A 71 0.78 10.67 6.56
N VAL A 72 1.88 10.80 7.26
CA VAL A 72 2.34 12.08 7.77
C VAL A 72 3.57 12.51 6.98
N ILE A 73 3.47 13.63 6.30
CA ILE A 73 4.54 14.21 5.50
C ILE A 73 5.24 15.30 6.31
N SER A 74 6.53 15.16 6.49
CA SER A 74 7.34 16.11 7.26
C SER A 74 8.05 17.14 6.39
N SER A 75 8.10 16.95 5.09
CA SER A 75 8.77 17.85 4.16
C SER A 75 8.00 17.99 2.86
N ASN A 76 7.77 19.23 2.43
CA ASN A 76 7.14 19.49 1.13
C ASN A 76 8.02 18.94 0.00
N GLY A 77 7.40 18.36 -0.99
CA GLY A 77 8.14 17.86 -2.14
C GLY A 77 7.31 17.01 -3.08
N THR A 78 8.00 16.49 -4.08
CA THR A 78 7.45 15.51 -4.99
C THR A 78 7.75 14.12 -4.46
N TYR A 79 6.72 13.29 -4.42
CA TYR A 79 6.81 11.90 -3.96
C TYR A 79 6.38 10.98 -5.09
N GLU A 80 6.87 9.77 -5.05
CA GLU A 80 6.48 8.71 -5.97
C GLU A 80 5.81 7.59 -5.20
N ILE A 81 4.68 7.11 -5.73
CA ILE A 81 4.02 5.91 -5.25
C ILE A 81 4.20 4.82 -6.30
N LYS A 82 4.60 3.65 -5.82
CA LYS A 82 4.87 2.51 -6.69
C LYS A 82 4.10 1.28 -6.23
N LEU A 83 3.50 0.59 -7.21
CA LEU A 83 2.91 -0.74 -7.04
C LEU A 83 4.01 -1.80 -7.20
N LEU A 84 4.17 -2.63 -6.18
CA LEU A 84 5.17 -3.68 -6.16
C LEU A 84 4.65 -4.99 -6.74
N HIS A 85 5.58 -5.85 -7.13
CA HIS A 85 5.30 -7.23 -7.56
C HIS A 85 4.36 -7.34 -8.76
N THR A 86 4.40 -6.39 -9.67
CA THR A 86 3.51 -6.36 -10.85
C THR A 86 3.64 -7.60 -11.73
N GLU A 87 4.85 -8.12 -11.89
CA GLU A 87 5.08 -9.36 -12.63
C GLU A 87 4.40 -10.56 -11.97
N LYS A 88 4.51 -10.65 -10.65
CA LYS A 88 3.87 -11.70 -9.85
C LYS A 88 2.34 -11.58 -9.89
N LEU A 89 1.84 -10.36 -9.74
CA LEU A 89 0.41 -10.06 -9.80
C LEU A 89 -0.19 -10.37 -11.18
N SER A 90 0.54 -10.12 -12.25
CA SER A 90 0.07 -10.38 -13.63
C SER A 90 -0.15 -11.85 -13.94
N LYS A 91 0.46 -12.75 -13.17
CA LYS A 91 0.25 -14.19 -13.29
C LYS A 91 -1.05 -14.66 -12.65
N VAL A 92 -1.52 -13.93 -11.66
CA VAL A 92 -2.72 -14.26 -10.88
C VAL A 92 -3.92 -13.46 -11.37
N PHE A 93 -3.72 -12.20 -11.72
CA PHE A 93 -4.78 -11.28 -12.10
C PHE A 93 -4.68 -10.90 -13.57
N SER A 94 -5.81 -10.93 -14.26
CA SER A 94 -5.92 -10.38 -15.61
C SER A 94 -6.11 -8.85 -15.59
N SER A 95 -6.61 -8.31 -14.48
CA SER A 95 -6.72 -6.88 -14.23
C SER A 95 -6.50 -6.60 -12.74
N PHE A 96 -5.70 -5.60 -12.45
CA PHE A 96 -5.41 -5.18 -11.09
C PHE A 96 -5.15 -3.68 -11.08
N ASN A 97 -6.15 -2.92 -10.68
CA ASN A 97 -6.10 -1.47 -10.67
C ASN A 97 -6.18 -0.96 -9.23
N VAL A 98 -5.25 -0.13 -8.86
CA VAL A 98 -5.17 0.45 -7.52
C VAL A 98 -5.42 1.94 -7.63
N THR A 99 -6.51 2.40 -7.06
CA THR A 99 -6.83 3.82 -6.94
C THR A 99 -6.45 4.31 -5.56
N ILE A 100 -5.66 5.36 -5.49
CA ILE A 100 -5.15 5.92 -4.24
C ILE A 100 -5.60 7.36 -4.15
N SER A 101 -6.36 7.68 -3.13
CA SER A 101 -6.78 9.05 -2.84
C SER A 101 -6.01 9.59 -1.64
N ILE A 102 -5.26 10.67 -1.85
CA ILE A 102 -4.48 11.36 -0.83
C ILE A 102 -4.90 12.83 -0.83
N GLY A 103 -5.60 13.27 0.20
CA GLY A 103 -6.15 14.62 0.24
C GLY A 103 -7.13 14.84 -0.92
N LYS A 104 -6.81 15.78 -1.80
CA LYS A 104 -7.61 16.09 -3.00
C LYS A 104 -7.09 15.40 -4.28
N THR A 105 -6.00 14.67 -4.17
CA THR A 105 -5.35 14.02 -5.31
C THR A 105 -5.76 12.56 -5.38
N THR A 106 -6.11 12.09 -6.55
CA THR A 106 -6.40 10.70 -6.84
C THR A 106 -5.47 10.19 -7.92
N LEU A 107 -4.81 9.06 -7.64
CA LEU A 107 -3.91 8.38 -8.55
C LEU A 107 -4.45 7.01 -8.87
N THR A 108 -4.13 6.50 -10.05
CA THR A 108 -4.44 5.12 -10.42
C THR A 108 -3.18 4.43 -10.90
N LEU A 109 -2.84 3.31 -10.26
CA LEU A 109 -1.75 2.43 -10.65
C LEU A 109 -2.33 1.16 -11.25
N THR A 110 -1.66 0.64 -12.26
CA THR A 110 -2.04 -0.61 -12.93
C THR A 110 -0.81 -1.50 -13.07
N LEU A 111 -0.99 -2.72 -13.56
CA LEU A 111 0.14 -3.62 -13.78
C LEU A 111 1.12 -3.09 -14.84
N ASP A 112 0.63 -2.27 -15.77
CA ASP A 112 1.44 -1.69 -16.85
C ASP A 112 1.96 -0.27 -16.53
N HIS A 113 1.32 0.40 -15.57
CA HIS A 113 1.68 1.74 -15.12
C HIS A 113 1.72 1.72 -13.60
N ASP A 114 2.81 1.23 -13.08
CA ASP A 114 2.99 0.90 -11.67
C ASP A 114 3.57 2.02 -10.80
N GLU A 115 3.86 3.17 -11.38
CA GLU A 115 4.43 4.31 -10.67
C GLU A 115 3.69 5.60 -11.01
N GLN A 116 3.52 6.46 -10.02
CA GLN A 116 2.97 7.81 -10.21
C GLN A 116 3.58 8.79 -9.23
N GLU A 117 3.79 10.01 -9.70
CA GLU A 117 4.31 11.10 -8.89
C GLU A 117 3.19 12.00 -8.41
N LEU A 118 3.40 12.58 -7.24
CA LEU A 118 2.49 13.61 -6.70
C LEU A 118 3.25 14.57 -5.82
N ASN A 119 2.76 15.81 -5.76
CA ASN A 119 3.29 16.82 -4.86
C ASN A 119 2.54 16.75 -3.54
N LEU A 120 3.27 16.63 -2.45
CA LEU A 120 2.71 16.66 -1.11
C LEU A 120 3.34 17.77 -0.29
N THR A 121 2.53 18.40 0.52
CA THR A 121 2.96 19.37 1.51
C THR A 121 2.98 18.73 2.89
N THR A 122 3.70 19.36 3.80
CA THR A 122 3.73 18.94 5.19
C THR A 122 2.33 18.83 5.76
N GLY A 123 2.03 17.74 6.41
CA GLY A 123 0.73 17.50 7.01
C GLY A 123 0.38 16.04 7.15
N LYS A 124 -0.80 15.81 7.70
CA LYS A 124 -1.36 14.48 7.90
C LYS A 124 -2.43 14.21 6.86
N TYR A 125 -2.30 13.09 6.16
CA TYR A 125 -3.22 12.69 5.11
C TYR A 125 -3.90 11.38 5.45
N ASN A 126 -5.21 11.34 5.23
CA ASN A 126 -5.93 10.07 5.16
C ASN A 126 -5.81 9.55 3.73
N VAL A 127 -5.30 8.33 3.59
CA VAL A 127 -5.10 7.68 2.30
C VAL A 127 -6.12 6.58 2.14
N VAL A 128 -6.92 6.67 1.08
CA VAL A 128 -7.88 5.62 0.73
C VAL A 128 -7.33 4.84 -0.45
N ILE A 129 -7.15 3.54 -0.25
CA ILE A 129 -6.65 2.63 -1.27
C ILE A 129 -7.81 1.73 -1.69
N THR A 130 -8.16 1.77 -2.97
CA THR A 130 -9.21 0.94 -3.53
C THR A 130 -8.63 0.07 -4.64
N ILE A 131 -8.82 -1.24 -4.53
CA ILE A 131 -8.35 -2.20 -5.51
C ILE A 131 -9.54 -2.78 -6.24
N HIS A 132 -9.53 -2.63 -7.58
CA HIS A 132 -10.43 -3.32 -8.48
C HIS A 132 -9.64 -4.43 -9.17
N TYR A 133 -10.07 -5.66 -8.99
CA TYR A 133 -9.33 -6.79 -9.56
C TYR A 133 -10.22 -7.74 -10.32
N LYS A 134 -9.61 -8.44 -11.26
CA LYS A 134 -10.15 -9.62 -11.90
C LYS A 134 -9.12 -10.72 -11.86
N VAL A 135 -9.48 -11.84 -11.26
CA VAL A 135 -8.60 -13.01 -11.23
C VAL A 135 -8.53 -13.60 -12.64
N SER A 136 -7.36 -13.99 -13.08
CA SER A 136 -7.16 -14.67 -14.36
C SER A 136 -8.02 -15.92 -14.43
N ASP A 137 -8.47 -16.27 -15.62
CA ASP A 137 -9.17 -17.55 -15.84
C ASP A 137 -8.24 -18.75 -15.65
N ASN A 138 -6.95 -18.53 -15.74
CA ASN A 138 -5.93 -19.54 -15.53
C ASN A 138 -4.80 -18.99 -14.65
N PRO A 139 -5.08 -18.70 -13.36
CA PRO A 139 -4.08 -18.13 -12.47
C PRO A 139 -2.95 -19.12 -12.21
N HIS A 140 -1.73 -18.61 -12.19
CA HIS A 140 -0.54 -19.42 -11.94
C HIS A 140 0.51 -18.62 -11.17
N GLY A 141 1.59 -19.28 -10.82
CA GLY A 141 2.63 -18.68 -10.00
C GLY A 141 2.34 -18.81 -8.51
N ASP A 142 2.54 -17.75 -7.76
CA ASP A 142 2.31 -17.74 -6.32
C ASP A 142 0.84 -17.47 -6.01
N LEU A 143 0.10 -18.53 -5.76
CA LEU A 143 -1.35 -18.48 -5.55
C LEU A 143 -1.75 -18.21 -4.09
N SER A 144 -0.77 -18.13 -3.20
CA SER A 144 -1.02 -17.85 -1.79
C SER A 144 -0.01 -16.83 -1.30
N VAL A 145 -0.51 -15.63 -1.04
CA VAL A 145 0.30 -14.51 -0.59
C VAL A 145 -0.20 -14.06 0.76
N ASN A 146 0.71 -13.90 1.68
CA ASN A 146 0.40 -13.45 3.03
C ASN A 146 1.31 -12.29 3.39
N ASN A 147 0.70 -11.14 3.63
CA ASN A 147 1.37 -9.97 4.18
C ASN A 147 2.59 -9.48 3.40
N GLU A 148 2.47 -9.39 2.10
CA GLU A 148 3.51 -8.80 1.25
C GLU A 148 3.29 -7.30 1.08
N PRO A 149 4.37 -6.50 1.02
CA PRO A 149 4.29 -5.11 0.65
C PRO A 149 3.70 -4.97 -0.76
N LEU A 150 2.70 -4.12 -0.89
CA LEU A 150 2.02 -3.89 -2.16
C LEU A 150 2.34 -2.52 -2.74
N LEU A 151 2.35 -1.51 -1.89
CA LEU A 151 2.57 -0.12 -2.27
C LEU A 151 3.67 0.48 -1.42
N ILE A 152 4.55 1.23 -2.05
CA ILE A 152 5.53 2.06 -1.36
C ILE A 152 5.40 3.51 -1.79
N ILE A 153 5.80 4.42 -0.90
CA ILE A 153 5.95 5.83 -1.20
C ILE A 153 7.38 6.27 -0.82
N HIS A 154 7.97 7.07 -1.67
CA HIS A 154 9.28 7.66 -1.39
C HIS A 154 9.43 9.03 -2.04
N PRO A 155 10.35 9.91 -1.58
CA PRO A 155 10.64 11.15 -2.24
C PRO A 155 11.14 10.90 -3.68
N TYR A 156 10.62 11.68 -4.60
CA TYR A 156 11.04 11.58 -6.00
C TYR A 156 12.48 12.08 -6.16
N GLY A 157 13.29 11.34 -6.89
CA GLY A 157 14.68 11.68 -7.11
C GLY A 157 15.68 11.07 -6.13
N ASP A 158 15.23 10.48 -5.04
CA ASP A 158 16.06 9.63 -4.21
C ASP A 158 16.22 8.25 -4.89
N HIS A 159 16.93 8.25 -6.00
CA HIS A 159 17.43 7.01 -6.54
C HIS A 159 18.44 6.47 -5.53
N GLU A 160 18.12 5.36 -4.92
CA GLU A 160 19.14 4.59 -4.26
C GLU A 160 20.26 4.37 -5.28
N ASN A 161 21.38 5.03 -5.05
CA ASN A 161 22.62 4.57 -5.61
C ASN A 161 22.84 3.19 -5.01
N SER A 162 22.32 2.18 -5.66
CA SER A 162 22.84 0.84 -5.50
C SER A 162 24.28 0.92 -6.00
N GLU A 163 25.18 1.26 -5.09
CA GLU A 163 26.59 1.03 -5.30
C GLU A 163 26.72 -0.47 -5.49
N ASP A 164 26.74 -0.83 -6.76
CA ASP A 164 27.23 -2.10 -7.22
C ASP A 164 28.75 -2.10 -6.90
N ASN A 165 29.07 -2.40 -5.66
CA ASN A 165 30.42 -2.75 -5.26
C ASN A 165 30.68 -4.18 -5.67
N SER A 166 31.04 -4.32 -6.93
CA SER A 166 31.75 -5.48 -7.42
C SER A 166 33.15 -5.56 -6.81
#